data_22c65455fc9cb0884f4b0814ff331b82
#
_entry.id   22c65455fc9cb0884f4b0814ff331b82
#
_cell.length_a   1.000
_cell.length_b   1.000
_cell.length_c   1.000
_cell.angle_alpha   90.00
_cell.angle_beta   90.00
_cell.angle_gamma   90.00
#
_symmetry.space_group_name_H-M   'P 1'
#
loop_
_entity.id
_entity.type
_entity.pdbx_description
1 polymer ?
#
loop_
_entity_poly.entity_id
_entity_poly.type
_entity_poly.pdbx_seq_one_letter_code
_entity_poly.pdbx_strand_id
1 'polypeptide(L)'
;MNSYNIGFIGLGNVGINLVNNLINNQIKTNVFDINNKRYLKLKNKNVRFCNTLEELALSSNIIITCLPSPKAVSNVLQILLPYINSSHIWIEMSTTDKNELIKLSKIFKKKGGDVLESPITGGEHRAKSGNISIFVSGDKKIFKRVFPILSKMGHRILFCGKLGNASILKVITNYLASLHLLGIGEALTVSKKHNLDLGLTYNAIKISSGNSFVNETETKVILSGSYDVGFTMDLAK
;
A
#
# COMPACT_ATOMS: atom_id res chain seq x y z
N MET A 1 17.15 -22.81 0.37
CA MET A 1 16.27 -21.62 0.52
C MET A 1 16.31 -20.86 -0.80
N ASN A 2 15.17 -20.70 -1.46
CA ASN A 2 15.14 -19.87 -2.68
C ASN A 2 15.51 -18.44 -2.28
N SER A 3 16.64 -17.93 -2.77
CA SER A 3 17.02 -16.54 -2.54
C SER A 3 16.07 -15.65 -3.35
N TYR A 4 15.21 -14.89 -2.68
CA TYR A 4 14.37 -13.92 -3.34
C TYR A 4 15.17 -12.65 -3.60
N ASN A 5 15.24 -12.24 -4.86
CA ASN A 5 15.77 -10.95 -5.24
C ASN A 5 14.58 -10.01 -5.43
N ILE A 6 14.42 -9.08 -4.49
CA ILE A 6 13.26 -8.18 -4.48
C ILE A 6 13.61 -6.88 -5.20
N GLY A 7 12.75 -6.48 -6.12
CA GLY A 7 12.71 -5.15 -6.72
C GLY A 7 11.49 -4.41 -6.21
N PHE A 8 11.65 -3.21 -5.65
CA PHE A 8 10.58 -2.38 -5.15
C PHE A 8 10.52 -1.06 -5.91
N ILE A 9 9.37 -0.75 -6.50
CA ILE A 9 9.15 0.43 -7.33
C ILE A 9 8.14 1.35 -6.66
N GLY A 10 8.57 2.59 -6.39
CA GLY A 10 7.76 3.61 -5.73
C GLY A 10 8.09 3.78 -4.25
N LEU A 11 8.91 4.80 -3.94
CA LEU A 11 9.33 5.16 -2.59
C LEU A 11 8.51 6.36 -2.05
N GLY A 12 7.20 6.35 -2.32
CA GLY A 12 6.26 7.30 -1.74
C GLY A 12 6.14 7.18 -0.22
N ASN A 13 5.22 7.95 0.39
CA ASN A 13 5.05 7.98 1.86
C ASN A 13 4.84 6.60 2.47
N VAL A 14 4.14 5.71 1.78
CA VAL A 14 3.93 4.34 2.25
C VAL A 14 5.04 3.40 1.75
N GLY A 15 5.38 3.45 0.46
CA GLY A 15 6.35 2.54 -0.15
C GLY A 15 7.71 2.54 0.54
N ILE A 16 8.23 3.72 0.92
CA ILE A 16 9.50 3.84 1.65
C ILE A 16 9.48 3.12 3.00
N ASN A 17 8.34 3.14 3.69
CA ASN A 17 8.17 2.45 4.97
C ASN A 17 8.10 0.93 4.78
N LEU A 18 7.47 0.44 3.71
CA LEU A 18 7.46 -0.98 3.37
C LEU A 18 8.86 -1.49 3.03
N VAL A 19 9.64 -0.70 2.28
CA VAL A 19 11.06 -1.02 2.01
C VAL A 19 11.87 -1.02 3.31
N ASN A 20 11.70 -0.04 4.19
CA ASN A 20 12.37 -0.03 5.49
C ASN A 20 12.07 -1.29 6.30
N ASN A 21 10.84 -1.78 6.29
CA ASN A 21 10.48 -3.02 6.97
C ASN A 21 11.19 -4.23 6.37
N LEU A 22 11.35 -4.30 5.04
CA LEU A 22 12.12 -5.37 4.38
C LEU A 22 13.59 -5.34 4.78
N ILE A 23 14.24 -4.19 4.63
CA ILE A 23 15.69 -4.06 4.87
C ILE A 23 16.07 -4.19 6.36
N ASN A 24 15.19 -3.77 7.27
CA ASN A 24 15.35 -3.95 8.72
C ASN A 24 15.24 -5.45 9.10
N ASN A 25 14.49 -6.24 8.33
CA ASN A 25 14.46 -7.69 8.44
C ASN A 25 15.56 -8.37 7.61
N GLN A 26 16.63 -7.65 7.24
CA GLN A 26 17.81 -8.12 6.51
C GLN A 26 17.52 -8.65 5.09
N ILE A 27 16.40 -8.27 4.51
CA ILE A 27 16.05 -8.63 3.13
C ILE A 27 16.69 -7.62 2.18
N LYS A 28 17.59 -8.12 1.33
CA LYS A 28 18.20 -7.31 0.27
C LYS A 28 17.14 -6.88 -0.74
N THR A 29 17.05 -5.58 -1.00
CA THR A 29 16.01 -5.00 -1.84
C THR A 29 16.62 -4.03 -2.85
N ASN A 30 16.38 -4.29 -4.13
CA ASN A 30 16.64 -3.35 -5.20
C ASN A 30 15.48 -2.34 -5.24
N VAL A 31 15.77 -1.05 -5.36
CA VAL A 31 14.72 -0.02 -5.34
C VAL A 31 14.83 0.92 -6.52
N PHE A 32 13.67 1.42 -6.97
CA PHE A 32 13.57 2.45 -7.99
C PHE A 32 12.47 3.45 -7.64
N ASP A 33 12.77 4.73 -7.82
CA ASP A 33 11.79 5.83 -7.80
C ASP A 33 12.22 6.89 -8.80
N ILE A 34 11.27 7.55 -9.45
CA ILE A 34 11.54 8.66 -10.37
C ILE A 34 12.15 9.88 -9.67
N ASN A 35 11.96 9.99 -8.35
CA ASN A 35 12.54 11.05 -7.52
C ASN A 35 13.74 10.51 -6.73
N ASN A 36 14.93 10.72 -7.27
CA ASN A 36 16.20 10.25 -6.68
C ASN A 36 16.44 10.77 -5.26
N LYS A 37 15.86 11.91 -4.86
CA LYS A 37 15.99 12.44 -3.50
C LYS A 37 15.37 11.51 -2.44
N ARG A 38 14.43 10.64 -2.83
CA ARG A 38 13.81 9.66 -1.92
C ARG A 38 14.78 8.58 -1.46
N TYR A 39 15.82 8.30 -2.25
CA TYR A 39 16.88 7.35 -1.88
C TYR A 39 17.66 7.79 -0.63
N LEU A 40 17.81 9.10 -0.43
CA LEU A 40 18.56 9.64 0.71
C LEU A 40 17.95 9.27 2.07
N LYS A 41 16.68 8.88 2.08
CA LYS A 41 15.97 8.43 3.29
C LYS A 41 16.20 6.96 3.62
N LEU A 42 16.80 6.18 2.69
CA LEU A 42 17.08 4.75 2.84
C LEU A 42 18.57 4.54 3.10
N LYS A 43 19.02 4.75 4.32
CA LYS A 43 20.43 4.56 4.73
C LYS A 43 20.63 3.14 5.29
N ASN A 44 20.78 2.13 4.42
CA ASN A 44 20.98 0.76 4.87
C ASN A 44 21.79 -0.05 3.82
N LYS A 45 22.69 -0.93 4.30
CA LYS A 45 23.50 -1.81 3.45
C LYS A 45 22.71 -2.87 2.68
N ASN A 46 21.46 -3.09 3.06
CA ASN A 46 20.58 -4.08 2.40
C ASN A 46 19.76 -3.47 1.27
N VAL A 47 19.98 -2.21 0.90
CA VAL A 47 19.30 -1.56 -0.22
C VAL A 47 20.29 -1.27 -1.35
N ARG A 48 19.87 -1.57 -2.58
CA ARG A 48 20.58 -1.19 -3.81
C ARG A 48 19.67 -0.31 -4.66
N PHE A 49 20.17 0.83 -5.07
CA PHE A 49 19.45 1.75 -5.96
C PHE A 49 19.68 1.33 -7.41
N CYS A 50 18.61 1.16 -8.16
CA CYS A 50 18.63 0.94 -9.60
C CYS A 50 18.41 2.27 -10.33
N ASN A 51 19.19 2.53 -11.38
CA ASN A 51 19.06 3.76 -12.17
C ASN A 51 17.91 3.67 -13.18
N THR A 52 17.53 2.46 -13.56
CA THR A 52 16.46 2.19 -14.52
C THR A 52 15.56 1.05 -14.06
N LEU A 53 14.34 1.02 -14.61
CA LEU A 53 13.40 -0.09 -14.39
C LEU A 53 13.91 -1.39 -15.02
N GLU A 54 14.65 -1.30 -16.12
CA GLU A 54 15.32 -2.43 -16.74
C GLU A 54 16.33 -3.08 -15.80
N GLU A 55 17.23 -2.28 -15.20
CA GLU A 55 18.21 -2.75 -14.22
C GLU A 55 17.53 -3.46 -13.05
N LEU A 56 16.42 -2.89 -12.55
CA LEU A 56 15.63 -3.49 -11.47
C LEU A 56 15.03 -4.83 -11.91
N ALA A 57 14.42 -4.92 -13.10
CA ALA A 57 13.82 -6.15 -13.60
C ALA A 57 14.85 -7.27 -13.75
N LEU A 58 16.03 -6.96 -14.35
CA LEU A 58 17.09 -7.94 -14.56
C LEU A 58 17.75 -8.43 -13.26
N SER A 59 17.70 -7.63 -12.19
CA SER A 59 18.29 -7.96 -10.89
C SER A 59 17.30 -8.51 -9.87
N SER A 60 16.02 -8.68 -10.23
CA SER A 60 14.95 -9.05 -9.29
C SER A 60 14.04 -10.12 -9.89
N ASN A 61 13.60 -11.07 -9.08
CA ASN A 61 12.57 -12.05 -9.48
C ASN A 61 11.22 -11.82 -8.80
N ILE A 62 11.16 -10.97 -7.77
CA ILE A 62 9.92 -10.47 -7.20
C ILE A 62 9.91 -8.96 -7.38
N ILE A 63 8.96 -8.47 -8.16
CA ILE A 63 8.80 -7.04 -8.45
C ILE A 63 7.56 -6.54 -7.72
N ILE A 64 7.76 -5.58 -6.81
CA ILE A 64 6.69 -4.96 -6.03
C ILE A 64 6.49 -3.54 -6.53
N THR A 65 5.24 -3.18 -6.84
CA THR A 65 4.86 -1.82 -7.22
C THR A 65 3.98 -1.19 -6.15
N CYS A 66 4.30 0.06 -5.75
CA CYS A 66 3.52 0.86 -4.81
C CYS A 66 3.48 2.31 -5.33
N LEU A 67 2.57 2.56 -6.25
CA LEU A 67 2.53 3.74 -7.12
C LEU A 67 1.26 4.58 -6.89
N PRO A 68 1.26 5.87 -7.26
CA PRO A 68 0.18 6.78 -6.90
C PRO A 68 -1.08 6.64 -7.77
N SER A 69 -1.03 5.95 -8.91
CA SER A 69 -2.18 5.87 -9.82
C SER A 69 -2.12 4.65 -10.75
N PRO A 70 -3.27 4.19 -11.26
CA PRO A 70 -3.34 3.13 -12.28
C PRO A 70 -2.51 3.43 -13.53
N LYS A 71 -2.45 4.71 -13.96
CA LYS A 71 -1.64 5.16 -15.09
C LYS A 71 -0.15 4.95 -14.82
N ALA A 72 0.32 5.26 -13.61
CA ALA A 72 1.72 5.04 -13.23
C ALA A 72 2.07 3.56 -13.24
N VAL A 73 1.17 2.69 -12.75
CA VAL A 73 1.33 1.23 -12.80
C VAL A 73 1.43 0.73 -14.23
N SER A 74 0.53 1.17 -15.12
CA SER A 74 0.53 0.79 -16.54
C SER A 74 1.83 1.22 -17.23
N ASN A 75 2.29 2.45 -17.02
CA ASN A 75 3.53 2.96 -17.62
C ASN A 75 4.76 2.16 -17.15
N VAL A 76 4.86 1.91 -15.85
CA VAL A 76 5.96 1.10 -15.29
C VAL A 76 5.94 -0.30 -15.87
N LEU A 77 4.76 -0.93 -15.91
CA LEU A 77 4.65 -2.29 -16.44
C LEU A 77 5.06 -2.38 -17.90
N GLN A 78 4.69 -1.41 -18.75
CA GLN A 78 5.09 -1.39 -20.17
C GLN A 78 6.61 -1.42 -20.33
N ILE A 79 7.35 -0.70 -19.49
CA ILE A 79 8.82 -0.68 -19.51
C ILE A 79 9.40 -2.02 -19.01
N LEU A 80 8.76 -2.67 -18.04
CA LEU A 80 9.23 -3.93 -17.46
C LEU A 80 8.98 -5.14 -18.40
N LEU A 81 7.89 -5.14 -19.17
CA LEU A 81 7.43 -6.29 -19.95
C LEU A 81 8.47 -6.94 -20.87
N PRO A 82 9.41 -6.22 -21.52
CA PRO A 82 10.48 -6.83 -22.33
C PRO A 82 11.42 -7.76 -21.52
N TYR A 83 11.55 -7.53 -20.22
CA TYR A 83 12.48 -8.22 -19.33
C TYR A 83 11.82 -9.31 -18.48
N ILE A 84 10.49 -9.47 -18.59
CA ILE A 84 9.73 -10.44 -17.80
C ILE A 84 9.77 -11.83 -18.42
N ASN A 85 9.91 -12.84 -17.55
CA ASN A 85 9.86 -14.26 -17.89
C ASN A 85 9.23 -15.07 -16.74
N SER A 86 9.25 -16.40 -16.83
CA SER A 86 8.63 -17.32 -15.87
C SER A 86 9.23 -17.33 -14.47
N SER A 87 10.36 -16.67 -14.23
CA SER A 87 10.93 -16.55 -12.90
C SER A 87 10.33 -15.39 -12.10
N HIS A 88 9.61 -14.47 -12.76
CA HIS A 88 9.13 -13.25 -12.16
C HIS A 88 7.76 -13.41 -11.50
N ILE A 89 7.61 -12.78 -10.33
CA ILE A 89 6.33 -12.55 -9.66
C ILE A 89 6.15 -11.03 -9.50
N TRP A 90 5.05 -10.52 -10.03
CA TRP A 90 4.65 -9.14 -9.81
C TRP A 90 3.65 -9.07 -8.65
N ILE A 91 3.96 -8.25 -7.64
CA ILE A 91 3.11 -7.95 -6.49
C ILE A 91 2.68 -6.49 -6.61
N GLU A 92 1.41 -6.27 -6.98
CA GLU A 92 0.85 -4.94 -7.13
C GLU A 92 0.23 -4.47 -5.82
N MET A 93 0.83 -3.46 -5.18
CA MET A 93 0.39 -2.93 -3.87
C MET A 93 -0.28 -1.56 -3.95
N SER A 94 -0.38 -0.98 -5.15
CA SER A 94 -1.09 0.29 -5.38
C SER A 94 -2.59 0.11 -5.25
N THR A 95 -3.33 1.20 -5.08
CA THR A 95 -4.78 1.19 -5.27
C THR A 95 -5.09 1.33 -6.76
N THR A 96 -5.60 0.28 -7.37
CA THR A 96 -5.80 0.17 -8.82
C THR A 96 -7.24 -0.24 -9.13
N ASP A 97 -7.76 0.18 -10.29
CA ASP A 97 -9.02 -0.35 -10.81
C ASP A 97 -8.92 -1.84 -11.13
N LYS A 98 -9.95 -2.59 -10.74
CA LYS A 98 -10.01 -4.04 -10.93
C LYS A 98 -9.81 -4.46 -12.39
N ASN A 99 -10.48 -3.77 -13.34
CA ASN A 99 -10.48 -4.19 -14.75
C ASN A 99 -9.12 -3.90 -15.39
N GLU A 100 -8.54 -2.75 -15.05
CA GLU A 100 -7.19 -2.40 -15.51
C GLU A 100 -6.16 -3.38 -14.96
N LEU A 101 -6.23 -3.71 -13.67
CA LEU A 101 -5.35 -4.71 -13.06
C LEU A 101 -5.46 -6.07 -13.77
N ILE A 102 -6.68 -6.56 -14.02
CA ILE A 102 -6.90 -7.84 -14.71
C ILE A 102 -6.29 -7.81 -16.13
N LYS A 103 -6.46 -6.69 -16.85
CA LYS A 103 -5.87 -6.49 -18.18
C LYS A 103 -4.34 -6.55 -18.12
N LEU A 104 -3.72 -5.78 -17.24
CA LEU A 104 -2.26 -5.76 -17.07
C LEU A 104 -1.72 -7.13 -16.63
N SER A 105 -2.44 -7.79 -15.72
CA SER A 105 -2.09 -9.15 -15.25
C SER A 105 -2.09 -10.17 -16.37
N LYS A 106 -3.04 -10.10 -17.31
CA LYS A 106 -3.06 -10.97 -18.50
C LYS A 106 -1.84 -10.78 -19.39
N ILE A 107 -1.41 -9.52 -19.55
CA ILE A 107 -0.22 -9.18 -20.35
C ILE A 107 1.04 -9.73 -19.67
N PHE A 108 1.19 -9.52 -18.35
CA PHE A 108 2.32 -10.01 -17.58
C PHE A 108 2.41 -11.56 -17.62
N LYS A 109 1.28 -12.24 -17.44
CA LYS A 109 1.19 -13.70 -17.51
C LYS A 109 1.51 -14.27 -18.89
N LYS A 110 1.21 -13.55 -19.98
CA LYS A 110 1.62 -13.95 -21.35
C LYS A 110 3.14 -13.97 -21.51
N LYS A 111 3.89 -13.23 -20.70
CA LYS A 111 5.35 -13.28 -20.64
C LYS A 111 5.89 -14.41 -19.73
N GLY A 112 4.99 -15.21 -19.14
CA GLY A 112 5.32 -16.33 -18.28
C GLY A 112 5.34 -16.01 -16.78
N GLY A 113 5.28 -14.74 -16.38
CA GLY A 113 5.33 -14.34 -14.98
C GLY A 113 4.03 -14.57 -14.22
N ASP A 114 4.11 -14.60 -12.89
CA ASP A 114 2.96 -14.68 -12.00
C ASP A 114 2.58 -13.32 -11.43
N VAL A 115 1.31 -13.16 -11.04
CA VAL A 115 0.78 -11.89 -10.52
C VAL A 115 -0.03 -12.10 -9.25
N LEU A 116 0.25 -11.27 -8.24
CA LEU A 116 -0.59 -11.08 -7.06
C LEU A 116 -0.98 -9.61 -6.95
N GLU A 117 -2.22 -9.40 -6.64
CA GLU A 117 -2.76 -8.12 -6.22
C GLU A 117 -2.67 -8.04 -4.70
N SER A 118 -2.11 -6.94 -4.17
CA SER A 118 -1.81 -6.84 -2.73
C SER A 118 -1.99 -5.42 -2.19
N PRO A 119 -3.15 -4.73 -2.45
CA PRO A 119 -3.36 -3.38 -1.95
C PRO A 119 -3.28 -3.33 -0.42
N ILE A 120 -2.79 -2.20 0.06
CA ILE A 120 -2.52 -1.95 1.48
C ILE A 120 -3.55 -1.01 2.11
N THR A 121 -3.79 -1.16 3.41
CA THR A 121 -4.69 -0.29 4.18
C THR A 121 -4.19 -0.06 5.60
N GLY A 122 -4.42 1.15 6.14
CA GLY A 122 -3.99 1.56 7.48
C GLY A 122 -3.07 2.78 7.50
N GLY A 123 -2.75 3.36 6.32
CA GLY A 123 -2.01 4.61 6.21
C GLY A 123 -0.52 4.51 6.53
N GLU A 124 0.16 5.66 6.44
CA GLU A 124 1.62 5.79 6.61
C GLU A 124 2.08 5.35 8.02
N HIS A 125 1.33 5.75 9.06
CA HIS A 125 1.68 5.42 10.44
C HIS A 125 1.78 3.91 10.68
N ARG A 126 0.82 3.13 10.16
CA ARG A 126 0.85 1.66 10.27
C ARG A 126 1.91 1.03 9.37
N ALA A 127 2.19 1.63 8.22
CA ALA A 127 3.29 1.17 7.37
C ALA A 127 4.64 1.34 8.09
N LYS A 128 4.86 2.48 8.73
CA LYS A 128 6.08 2.78 9.50
C LYS A 128 6.31 1.80 10.64
N SER A 129 5.25 1.40 11.34
CA SER A 129 5.33 0.45 12.47
C SER A 129 5.32 -1.02 12.04
N GLY A 130 5.27 -1.34 10.73
CA GLY A 130 5.13 -2.71 10.23
C GLY A 130 3.75 -3.35 10.48
N ASN A 131 2.77 -2.55 10.93
CA ASN A 131 1.42 -3.02 11.29
C ASN A 131 0.36 -2.70 10.23
N ILE A 132 0.77 -2.48 8.99
CA ILE A 132 -0.16 -2.26 7.88
C ILE A 132 -0.90 -3.54 7.53
N SER A 133 -2.13 -3.40 7.05
CA SER A 133 -2.92 -4.53 6.56
C SER A 133 -2.74 -4.67 5.05
N ILE A 134 -2.65 -5.91 4.57
CA ILE A 134 -2.47 -6.25 3.15
C ILE A 134 -3.60 -7.19 2.74
N PHE A 135 -4.39 -6.78 1.75
CA PHE A 135 -5.36 -7.66 1.10
C PHE A 135 -4.68 -8.34 -0.08
N VAL A 136 -4.72 -9.66 -0.16
CA VAL A 136 -4.02 -10.39 -1.23
C VAL A 136 -5.00 -11.19 -2.06
N SER A 137 -4.95 -11.03 -3.39
CA SER A 137 -5.69 -11.91 -4.28
C SER A 137 -4.87 -12.36 -5.49
N GLY A 138 -5.24 -13.52 -6.04
CA GLY A 138 -4.53 -14.20 -7.12
C GLY A 138 -4.38 -15.70 -6.86
N ASP A 139 -3.31 -16.31 -7.37
CA ASP A 139 -3.04 -17.73 -7.15
C ASP A 139 -2.60 -18.01 -5.71
N LYS A 140 -3.25 -18.96 -5.06
CA LYS A 140 -2.96 -19.34 -3.66
C LYS A 140 -1.58 -19.96 -3.47
N LYS A 141 -1.04 -20.65 -4.49
CA LYS A 141 0.30 -21.24 -4.41
C LYS A 141 1.35 -20.14 -4.44
N ILE A 142 1.17 -19.14 -5.32
CA ILE A 142 2.05 -17.98 -5.40
C ILE A 142 1.96 -17.15 -4.12
N PHE A 143 0.75 -16.92 -3.58
CA PHE A 143 0.58 -16.27 -2.28
C PHE A 143 1.40 -16.98 -1.17
N LYS A 144 1.27 -18.30 -1.03
CA LYS A 144 2.03 -19.05 -0.03
C LYS A 144 3.55 -18.90 -0.22
N ARG A 145 4.02 -18.87 -1.47
CA ARG A 145 5.43 -18.70 -1.81
C ARG A 145 5.99 -17.35 -1.35
N VAL A 146 5.23 -16.25 -1.53
CA VAL A 146 5.68 -14.88 -1.19
C VAL A 146 5.22 -14.40 0.18
N PHE A 147 4.40 -15.19 0.89
CA PHE A 147 3.91 -14.84 2.24
C PHE A 147 5.03 -14.45 3.22
N PRO A 148 6.21 -15.13 3.24
CA PRO A 148 7.31 -14.71 4.10
C PRO A 148 7.81 -13.28 3.83
N ILE A 149 7.68 -12.79 2.60
CA ILE A 149 8.05 -11.41 2.23
C ILE A 149 6.95 -10.44 2.65
N LEU A 150 5.69 -10.76 2.34
CA LEU A 150 4.55 -9.94 2.71
C LEU A 150 4.46 -9.74 4.23
N SER A 151 4.73 -10.80 5.01
CA SER A 151 4.71 -10.76 6.48
C SER A 151 5.80 -9.87 7.11
N LYS A 152 6.84 -9.49 6.34
CA LYS A 152 7.84 -8.51 6.78
C LYS A 152 7.40 -7.08 6.50
N MET A 153 6.50 -6.87 5.56
CA MET A 153 5.98 -5.55 5.23
C MET A 153 4.74 -5.17 6.05
N GLY A 154 3.89 -6.15 6.39
CA GLY A 154 2.66 -5.92 7.13
C GLY A 154 2.27 -7.08 8.03
N HIS A 155 1.52 -6.77 9.10
CA HIS A 155 1.17 -7.78 10.12
C HIS A 155 -0.15 -8.49 9.83
N ARG A 156 -1.13 -7.78 9.25
CA ARG A 156 -2.48 -8.32 8.97
C ARG A 156 -2.61 -8.61 7.48
N ILE A 157 -2.50 -9.89 7.10
CA ILE A 157 -2.55 -10.32 5.71
C ILE A 157 -3.79 -11.16 5.50
N LEU A 158 -4.69 -10.70 4.61
CA LEU A 158 -5.94 -11.38 4.28
C LEU A 158 -5.89 -11.88 2.84
N PHE A 159 -5.99 -13.19 2.64
CA PHE A 159 -6.14 -13.76 1.30
C PHE A 159 -7.60 -13.67 0.86
N CYS A 160 -7.85 -12.94 -0.23
CA CYS A 160 -9.19 -12.57 -0.73
C CYS A 160 -9.65 -13.41 -1.94
N GLY A 161 -8.88 -14.43 -2.32
CA GLY A 161 -9.26 -15.34 -3.41
C GLY A 161 -8.83 -14.87 -4.78
N LYS A 162 -9.77 -14.80 -5.74
CA LYS A 162 -9.49 -14.50 -7.14
C LYS A 162 -8.94 -13.08 -7.35
N LEU A 163 -8.05 -12.94 -8.33
CA LEU A 163 -7.51 -11.63 -8.75
C LEU A 163 -8.64 -10.64 -9.02
N GLY A 164 -8.50 -9.41 -8.53
CA GLY A 164 -9.49 -8.33 -8.58
C GLY A 164 -10.38 -8.23 -7.31
N ASN A 165 -10.40 -9.25 -6.44
CA ASN A 165 -11.18 -9.19 -5.22
C ASN A 165 -10.59 -8.19 -4.21
N ALA A 166 -9.26 -8.13 -4.11
CA ALA A 166 -8.59 -7.24 -3.17
C ALA A 166 -8.78 -5.76 -3.56
N SER A 167 -8.78 -5.41 -4.85
CA SER A 167 -9.13 -4.06 -5.32
C SER A 167 -10.54 -3.67 -4.89
N ILE A 168 -11.54 -4.55 -5.08
CA ILE A 168 -12.92 -4.26 -4.66
C ILE A 168 -12.99 -4.04 -3.15
N LEU A 169 -12.39 -4.94 -2.36
CA LEU A 169 -12.38 -4.81 -0.91
C LEU A 169 -11.67 -3.53 -0.46
N LYS A 170 -10.58 -3.16 -1.13
CA LYS A 170 -9.88 -1.90 -0.86
C LYS A 170 -10.75 -0.68 -1.12
N VAL A 171 -11.50 -0.66 -2.22
CA VAL A 171 -12.45 0.44 -2.52
C VAL A 171 -13.56 0.49 -1.49
N ILE A 172 -14.15 -0.65 -1.12
CA ILE A 172 -15.21 -0.72 -0.08
C ILE A 172 -14.69 -0.18 1.26
N THR A 173 -13.49 -0.59 1.69
CA THR A 173 -12.94 -0.12 2.97
C THR A 173 -12.57 1.36 2.94
N ASN A 174 -12.10 1.90 1.80
CA ASN A 174 -11.85 3.33 1.64
C ASN A 174 -13.16 4.14 1.66
N TYR A 175 -14.20 3.64 0.98
CA TYR A 175 -15.53 4.25 1.00
C TYR A 175 -16.07 4.37 2.43
N LEU A 176 -16.01 3.29 3.21
CA LEU A 176 -16.43 3.31 4.61
C LEU A 176 -15.58 4.27 5.45
N ALA A 177 -14.27 4.32 5.24
CA ALA A 177 -13.40 5.27 5.94
C ALA A 177 -13.80 6.73 5.65
N SER A 178 -14.12 7.04 4.40
CA SER A 178 -14.59 8.38 3.99
C SER A 178 -15.94 8.72 4.61
N LEU A 179 -16.89 7.77 4.66
CA LEU A 179 -18.18 7.98 5.35
C LEU A 179 -18.00 8.22 6.85
N HIS A 180 -17.11 7.46 7.51
CA HIS A 180 -16.79 7.67 8.92
C HIS A 180 -16.20 9.06 9.16
N LEU A 181 -15.30 9.53 8.30
CA LEU A 181 -14.70 10.85 8.42
C LEU A 181 -15.76 11.96 8.28
N LEU A 182 -16.66 11.82 7.30
CA LEU A 182 -17.76 12.76 7.11
C LEU A 182 -18.68 12.80 8.34
N GLY A 183 -19.13 11.62 8.81
CA GLY A 183 -19.98 11.52 9.99
C GLY A 183 -19.36 12.11 11.26
N ILE A 184 -18.03 11.94 11.45
CA ILE A 184 -17.30 12.57 12.55
C ILE A 184 -17.31 14.09 12.41
N GLY A 185 -17.07 14.63 11.22
CA GLY A 185 -17.12 16.05 10.95
C GLY A 185 -18.47 16.67 11.26
N GLU A 186 -19.56 15.99 10.89
CA GLU A 186 -20.93 16.38 11.21
C GLU A 186 -21.19 16.33 12.72
N ALA A 187 -20.80 15.24 13.40
CA ALA A 187 -20.96 15.08 14.84
C ALA A 187 -20.24 16.18 15.63
N LEU A 188 -18.97 16.49 15.28
CA LEU A 188 -18.22 17.59 15.90
C LEU A 188 -18.88 18.94 15.66
N THR A 189 -19.47 19.15 14.47
CA THR A 189 -20.17 20.38 14.13
C THR A 189 -21.45 20.55 14.98
N VAL A 190 -22.22 19.49 15.16
CA VAL A 190 -23.40 19.48 16.05
C VAL A 190 -22.99 19.76 17.48
N SER A 191 -21.95 19.10 17.98
CA SER A 191 -21.44 19.31 19.34
C SER A 191 -21.03 20.76 19.58
N LYS A 192 -20.33 21.37 18.61
CA LYS A 192 -19.94 22.78 18.69
C LYS A 192 -21.15 23.72 18.74
N LYS A 193 -22.21 23.45 17.96
CA LYS A 193 -23.47 24.23 17.99
C LYS A 193 -24.17 24.15 19.36
N HIS A 194 -24.00 23.06 20.09
CA HIS A 194 -24.55 22.89 21.43
C HIS A 194 -23.57 23.28 22.54
N ASN A 195 -22.46 23.95 22.22
CA ASN A 195 -21.42 24.37 23.16
C ASN A 195 -20.80 23.21 23.96
N LEU A 196 -20.78 22.00 23.41
CA LEU A 196 -20.11 20.88 24.03
C LEU A 196 -18.59 20.96 23.77
N ASP A 197 -17.80 20.54 24.74
CA ASP A 197 -16.36 20.36 24.56
C ASP A 197 -16.07 19.27 23.51
N LEU A 198 -15.24 19.58 22.52
CA LEU A 198 -14.97 18.67 21.42
C LEU A 198 -14.10 17.48 21.84
N GLY A 199 -13.25 17.64 22.86
CA GLY A 199 -12.49 16.55 23.47
C GLY A 199 -13.40 15.56 24.21
N LEU A 200 -14.40 16.10 24.95
CA LEU A 200 -15.44 15.28 25.56
C LEU A 200 -16.25 14.53 24.49
N THR A 201 -16.63 15.20 23.40
CA THR A 201 -17.32 14.57 22.26
C THR A 201 -16.51 13.44 21.64
N TYR A 202 -15.22 13.67 21.40
CA TYR A 202 -14.30 12.62 20.91
C TYR A 202 -14.29 11.40 21.84
N ASN A 203 -14.16 11.63 23.15
CA ASN A 203 -14.12 10.54 24.14
C ASN A 203 -15.44 9.77 24.20
N ALA A 204 -16.58 10.48 24.15
CA ALA A 204 -17.91 9.86 24.12
C ALA A 204 -18.11 8.98 22.87
N ILE A 205 -17.72 9.47 21.70
CA ILE A 205 -17.75 8.67 20.46
C ILE A 205 -16.86 7.44 20.61
N LYS A 206 -15.64 7.61 21.12
CA LYS A 206 -14.64 6.55 21.25
C LYS A 206 -15.11 5.36 22.10
N ILE A 207 -15.89 5.59 23.15
CA ILE A 207 -16.40 4.53 24.04
C ILE A 207 -17.78 4.02 23.64
N SER A 208 -18.38 4.57 22.59
CA SER A 208 -19.74 4.23 22.12
C SER A 208 -19.72 3.34 20.88
N SER A 209 -20.89 2.89 20.45
CA SER A 209 -21.09 2.17 19.19
C SER A 209 -20.79 3.01 17.93
N GLY A 210 -20.69 4.33 18.06
CA GLY A 210 -20.30 5.23 16.99
C GLY A 210 -18.80 5.28 16.71
N ASN A 211 -17.99 4.54 17.45
CA ASN A 211 -16.55 4.53 17.26
C ASN A 211 -16.14 3.90 15.92
N SER A 212 -15.03 4.38 15.39
CA SER A 212 -14.39 3.83 14.19
C SER A 212 -12.88 4.03 14.25
N PHE A 213 -12.14 3.26 13.43
CA PHE A 213 -10.71 3.48 13.26
C PHE A 213 -10.38 4.93 12.86
N VAL A 214 -11.21 5.51 11.98
CA VAL A 214 -11.05 6.91 11.53
C VAL A 214 -11.24 7.89 12.69
N ASN A 215 -12.21 7.65 13.58
CA ASN A 215 -12.35 8.47 14.79
C ASN A 215 -11.07 8.46 15.65
N GLU A 216 -10.47 7.30 15.85
CA GLU A 216 -9.29 7.17 16.69
C GLU A 216 -8.02 7.80 16.10
N THR A 217 -7.91 7.86 14.78
CA THR A 217 -6.72 8.36 14.08
C THR A 217 -6.87 9.80 13.63
N GLU A 218 -7.97 10.13 12.93
CA GLU A 218 -8.12 11.41 12.24
C GLU A 218 -8.70 12.51 13.15
N THR A 219 -9.61 12.17 14.07
CA THR A 219 -10.22 13.18 14.93
C THR A 219 -9.19 13.95 15.77
N LYS A 220 -8.14 13.27 16.25
CA LYS A 220 -7.06 13.93 16.98
C LYS A 220 -6.31 14.94 16.14
N VAL A 221 -6.08 14.62 14.86
CA VAL A 221 -5.42 15.52 13.89
C VAL A 221 -6.32 16.72 13.62
N ILE A 222 -7.63 16.50 13.43
CA ILE A 222 -8.62 17.57 13.22
C ILE A 222 -8.65 18.50 14.45
N LEU A 223 -8.74 17.95 15.66
CA LEU A 223 -8.82 18.73 16.90
C LEU A 223 -7.52 19.49 17.21
N SER A 224 -6.36 19.02 16.72
CA SER A 224 -5.09 19.75 16.83
C SER A 224 -4.99 20.93 15.87
N GLY A 225 -5.91 21.03 14.90
CA GLY A 225 -5.89 22.07 13.84
C GLY A 225 -4.82 21.88 12.77
N SER A 226 -4.06 20.77 12.78
CA SER A 226 -2.98 20.58 11.81
C SER A 226 -3.49 20.15 10.43
N TYR A 227 -4.58 19.38 10.38
CA TYR A 227 -5.14 18.78 9.15
C TYR A 227 -4.11 18.02 8.29
N ASP A 228 -2.95 17.71 8.85
CA ASP A 228 -1.86 17.01 8.17
C ASP A 228 -2.13 15.50 8.12
N VAL A 229 -2.96 15.13 7.15
CA VAL A 229 -3.34 13.74 6.89
C VAL A 229 -2.61 13.28 5.63
N GLY A 230 -1.85 12.19 5.72
CA GLY A 230 -1.09 11.64 4.60
C GLY A 230 -1.94 11.13 3.42
N PHE A 231 -3.25 11.00 3.61
CA PHE A 231 -4.23 10.65 2.56
C PHE A 231 -4.85 11.94 2.01
N THR A 232 -4.31 12.43 0.91
CA THR A 232 -4.75 13.69 0.29
C THR A 232 -6.06 13.52 -0.49
N MET A 233 -6.75 14.65 -0.74
CA MET A 233 -7.97 14.66 -1.58
C MET A 233 -7.71 14.13 -3.00
N ASP A 234 -6.50 14.33 -3.55
CA ASP A 234 -6.13 13.81 -4.86
C ASP A 234 -5.98 12.28 -4.87
N LEU A 235 -5.60 11.69 -3.74
CA LEU A 235 -5.56 10.24 -3.59
C LEU A 235 -6.93 9.62 -3.30
N ALA A 236 -7.91 10.45 -2.89
CA ALA A 236 -9.28 10.02 -2.59
C ALA A 236 -10.19 9.96 -3.83
N LYS A 237 -9.84 10.68 -4.91
CA LYS A 237 -10.54 10.69 -6.20
C LYS A 237 -10.26 9.41 -6.98
#